data_6cf06aee47c0259270dabf4ca204f387
#
_entry.id   6cf06aee47c0259270dabf4ca204f387
#
_cell.length_a   1.000
_cell.length_b   1.000
_cell.length_c   1.000
_cell.angle_alpha   90.00
_cell.angle_beta   90.00
_cell.angle_gamma   90.00
#
_symmetry.space_group_name_H-M   'P 1'
#
loop_
_entity.id
_entity.type
_entity.pdbx_description
1 polymer ?
#
loop_
_entity_poly.entity_id
_entity_poly.type
_entity_poly.pdbx_seq_one_letter_code
_entity_poly.pdbx_strand_id
1 'polypeptide(L)'
;MVEGSFIPVPKFREECVLSRGMEVSELVKVRKETVVYVQPCASERGKLMADIELRKEGEKLIDSETLCFLLELHRRRFAELKCSPSLGVAKLTWKGKEISVFKSCKLKIQRALDRAEILRVANSVSRLIWGAAICEVCGRPAIECASKECGKCSSGERSVRIDELPNGDLLKKGYAALGRAREFPGEVESAVKEAQYLGLFFTTEAPKKEDAVLGLVLLGEAKRTA
;
A
#
# COMPACT_ATOMS: atom_id res chain seq x y z
N MET A 1 -2.54 21.10 -19.96
CA MET A 1 -3.23 20.00 -20.70
C MET A 1 -2.25 18.85 -20.80
N VAL A 2 -2.55 17.70 -20.22
CA VAL A 2 -1.79 16.47 -20.47
C VAL A 2 -2.25 15.99 -21.84
N GLU A 3 -1.59 16.48 -22.88
CA GLU A 3 -1.73 15.89 -24.21
C GLU A 3 -1.08 14.52 -24.19
N GLY A 4 -1.94 13.52 -24.31
CA GLY A 4 -1.50 12.15 -24.47
C GLY A 4 -1.52 11.35 -23.18
N SER A 5 -1.91 10.15 -23.33
CA SER A 5 -2.04 9.04 -22.38
C SER A 5 -0.75 8.65 -21.66
N PHE A 6 0.25 9.50 -21.55
CA PHE A 6 1.56 9.18 -20.97
C PHE A 6 1.80 9.90 -19.66
N ILE A 7 2.33 9.17 -18.68
CA ILE A 7 2.84 9.72 -17.43
C ILE A 7 4.33 9.43 -17.28
N PRO A 8 5.12 10.40 -16.77
CA PRO A 8 6.51 10.13 -16.39
C PRO A 8 6.55 9.32 -15.11
N VAL A 9 7.25 8.21 -15.12
CA VAL A 9 7.42 7.33 -13.97
C VAL A 9 8.90 7.17 -13.67
N PRO A 10 9.33 7.21 -12.41
CA PRO A 10 10.72 6.96 -12.06
C PRO A 10 11.16 5.57 -12.53
N LYS A 11 12.36 5.50 -13.10
CA LYS A 11 13.05 4.24 -13.33
C LYS A 11 13.86 3.93 -12.09
N PHE A 12 13.50 2.84 -11.40
CA PHE A 12 14.14 2.44 -10.15
C PHE A 12 15.36 1.56 -10.42
N ARG A 13 16.38 1.67 -9.55
CA ARG A 13 17.51 0.73 -9.54
C ARG A 13 17.03 -0.67 -9.19
N GLU A 14 17.74 -1.70 -9.64
CA GLU A 14 17.38 -3.10 -9.44
C GLU A 14 17.25 -3.47 -7.96
N GLU A 15 18.07 -2.90 -7.09
CA GLU A 15 18.05 -3.17 -5.66
C GLU A 15 16.92 -2.45 -4.89
N CYS A 16 16.24 -1.50 -5.54
CA CYS A 16 15.14 -0.78 -4.90
C CYS A 16 13.96 -1.70 -4.62
N VAL A 17 13.31 -1.51 -3.48
CA VAL A 17 12.06 -2.20 -3.10
C VAL A 17 10.97 -2.13 -4.18
N LEU A 18 10.97 -1.10 -5.02
CA LEU A 18 10.02 -0.92 -6.11
C LEU A 18 10.44 -1.59 -7.43
N SER A 19 11.69 -1.95 -7.59
CA SER A 19 12.22 -2.59 -8.79
C SER A 19 12.48 -4.07 -8.61
N ARG A 20 13.31 -4.39 -7.63
CA ARG A 20 13.66 -5.78 -7.34
C ARG A 20 12.42 -6.47 -6.85
N GLY A 21 11.58 -6.47 -7.48
CA GLY A 21 10.59 -7.19 -7.05
C GLY A 21 10.78 -7.58 -5.59
N MET A 22 10.65 -6.72 -4.65
CA MET A 22 9.76 -7.31 -3.72
C MET A 22 8.91 -8.06 -4.65
N GLU A 23 9.16 -9.36 -4.77
CA GLU A 23 8.14 -10.09 -5.43
C GLU A 23 6.92 -9.55 -4.75
N VAL A 24 6.12 -8.77 -5.47
CA VAL A 24 4.86 -8.21 -4.96
C VAL A 24 4.03 -9.35 -4.44
N SER A 25 4.36 -10.53 -4.90
CA SER A 25 3.97 -11.78 -4.29
C SER A 25 4.29 -11.88 -2.80
N GLU A 26 5.27 -11.22 -2.24
CA GLU A 26 5.60 -11.38 -0.82
C GLU A 26 4.91 -10.36 0.09
N LEU A 27 4.72 -9.12 -0.34
CA LEU A 27 3.92 -8.15 0.41
C LEU A 27 2.47 -8.00 -0.10
N VAL A 28 2.22 -8.35 -1.33
CA VAL A 28 0.91 -8.18 -1.95
C VAL A 28 0.18 -9.50 -2.14
N LYS A 29 0.90 -10.63 -2.14
CA LYS A 29 0.29 -11.95 -2.23
C LYS A 29 0.78 -12.85 -1.10
N VAL A 30 0.04 -12.83 -0.01
CA VAL A 30 0.27 -13.76 1.12
C VAL A 30 0.06 -15.18 0.64
N ARG A 31 1.09 -16.00 0.73
CA ARG A 31 1.07 -17.42 0.36
C ARG A 31 0.68 -18.29 1.57
N LYS A 32 0.31 -19.52 1.33
CA LYS A 32 -0.02 -20.47 2.42
C LYS A 32 1.16 -20.66 3.39
N GLU A 33 2.38 -20.61 2.88
CA GLU A 33 3.62 -20.81 3.60
C GLU A 33 3.96 -19.66 4.57
N THR A 34 3.41 -18.47 4.34
CA THR A 34 3.57 -17.30 5.24
C THR A 34 2.62 -17.32 6.42
N VAL A 35 1.65 -18.22 6.43
CA VAL A 35 0.75 -18.43 7.56
C VAL A 35 1.46 -19.30 8.59
N VAL A 36 2.00 -18.67 9.62
CA VAL A 36 2.80 -19.34 10.65
C VAL A 36 1.95 -20.22 11.53
N TYR A 37 0.76 -19.74 11.89
CA TYR A 37 -0.09 -20.41 12.86
C TYR A 37 -1.57 -20.17 12.61
N VAL A 38 -2.38 -21.21 12.73
CA VAL A 38 -3.85 -21.14 12.68
C VAL A 38 -4.42 -21.95 13.82
N GLN A 39 -5.26 -21.34 14.64
CA GLN A 39 -5.93 -21.97 15.76
C GLN A 39 -7.39 -21.55 15.87
N PRO A 40 -8.22 -22.27 16.66
CA PRO A 40 -9.54 -21.79 17.02
C PRO A 40 -9.48 -20.41 17.68
N CYS A 41 -10.40 -19.53 17.32
CA CYS A 41 -10.49 -18.19 17.91
C CYS A 41 -11.02 -18.30 19.34
N ALA A 42 -10.27 -17.77 20.31
CA ALA A 42 -10.68 -17.80 21.71
C ALA A 42 -11.91 -16.91 22.00
N SER A 43 -12.08 -15.84 21.21
CA SER A 43 -13.17 -14.88 21.41
C SER A 43 -14.48 -15.27 20.75
N GLU A 44 -14.46 -16.23 19.80
CA GLU A 44 -15.66 -16.62 19.07
C GLU A 44 -15.62 -18.09 18.62
N ARG A 45 -16.54 -18.88 19.14
CA ARG A 45 -16.62 -20.32 18.87
C ARG A 45 -16.89 -20.60 17.39
N GLY A 46 -16.17 -21.53 16.80
CA GLY A 46 -16.30 -21.89 15.38
C GLY A 46 -15.58 -20.96 14.41
N LYS A 47 -14.84 -19.97 14.91
CA LYS A 47 -13.98 -19.12 14.11
C LYS A 47 -12.50 -19.46 14.29
N LEU A 48 -11.68 -18.97 13.37
CA LEU A 48 -10.22 -19.16 13.36
C LEU A 48 -9.50 -17.85 13.65
N MET A 49 -8.33 -18.00 14.26
CA MET A 49 -7.33 -16.95 14.40
C MET A 49 -6.05 -17.40 13.68
N ALA A 50 -5.36 -16.47 13.04
CA ALA A 50 -4.11 -16.74 12.36
C ALA A 50 -3.06 -15.66 12.65
N ASP A 51 -1.82 -16.09 12.80
CA ASP A 51 -0.63 -15.26 12.79
C ASP A 51 0.10 -15.49 11.46
N ILE A 52 0.42 -14.39 10.78
CA ILE A 52 0.99 -14.38 9.44
C ILE A 52 2.23 -13.53 9.47
N GLU A 53 3.33 -14.04 8.95
CA GLU A 53 4.54 -13.27 8.69
C GLU A 53 4.53 -12.82 7.23
N LEU A 54 4.44 -11.50 7.01
CA LEU A 54 4.52 -10.94 5.66
C LEU A 54 5.93 -11.00 5.11
N ARG A 55 6.93 -11.21 5.98
CA ARG A 55 8.35 -11.36 5.66
C ARG A 55 9.07 -12.24 6.67
N LYS A 56 10.21 -12.82 6.27
CA LYS A 56 11.06 -13.61 7.16
C LYS A 56 11.60 -12.76 8.31
N GLU A 57 11.76 -13.37 9.45
CA GLU A 57 12.30 -12.75 10.65
C GLU A 57 13.71 -12.18 10.37
N GLY A 58 13.95 -10.94 10.78
CA GLY A 58 15.20 -10.22 10.49
C GLY A 58 15.19 -9.35 9.23
N GLU A 59 14.20 -9.51 8.35
CA GLU A 59 14.03 -8.67 7.16
C GLU A 59 12.98 -7.58 7.43
N LYS A 60 13.39 -6.36 7.32
CA LYS A 60 12.64 -5.11 7.11
C LYS A 60 11.30 -4.91 7.79
N LEU A 61 11.32 -3.87 8.53
CA LEU A 61 10.20 -3.28 9.24
C LEU A 61 9.26 -2.54 8.27
N ILE A 62 8.03 -2.36 8.68
CA ILE A 62 7.08 -1.41 8.11
C ILE A 62 7.29 -0.07 8.82
N ASP A 63 7.34 1.02 8.06
CA ASP A 63 7.31 2.36 8.61
C ASP A 63 5.96 2.65 9.25
N SER A 64 5.96 2.98 10.54
CA SER A 64 4.72 3.08 11.32
C SER A 64 3.90 4.31 11.02
N GLU A 65 4.53 5.43 10.67
CA GLU A 65 3.84 6.66 10.28
C GLU A 65 3.16 6.49 8.93
N THR A 66 3.89 5.94 7.97
CA THR A 66 3.34 5.61 6.64
C THR A 66 2.24 4.56 6.73
N LEU A 67 2.38 3.56 7.60
CA LEU A 67 1.33 2.57 7.85
C LEU A 67 0.03 3.24 8.30
N CYS A 68 0.11 4.12 9.30
CA CYS A 68 -1.05 4.84 9.81
C CYS A 68 -1.65 5.76 8.74
N PHE A 69 -0.82 6.48 7.99
CA PHE A 69 -1.25 7.31 6.88
C PHE A 69 -2.03 6.51 5.81
N LEU A 70 -1.50 5.39 5.35
CA LEU A 70 -2.14 4.56 4.33
C LEU A 70 -3.48 3.98 4.81
N LEU A 71 -3.55 3.52 6.05
CA LEU A 71 -4.78 2.99 6.62
C LEU A 71 -5.82 4.09 6.83
N GLU A 72 -5.41 5.30 7.23
CA GLU A 72 -6.32 6.44 7.41
C GLU A 72 -6.94 6.90 6.09
N LEU A 73 -6.24 6.84 4.97
CA LEU A 73 -6.80 7.11 3.65
C LEU A 73 -8.00 6.19 3.31
N HIS A 74 -8.03 5.01 3.92
CA HIS A 74 -9.11 4.05 3.76
C HIS A 74 -10.02 3.90 4.99
N ARG A 75 -9.98 4.86 5.90
CA ARG A 75 -10.75 4.86 7.16
C ARG A 75 -12.20 4.40 6.98
N ARG A 76 -12.86 4.89 5.95
CA ARG A 76 -14.29 4.59 5.68
C ARG A 76 -14.57 3.13 5.35
N ARG A 77 -13.55 2.33 5.01
CA ARG A 77 -13.69 0.89 4.72
C ARG A 77 -13.69 0.04 5.99
N PHE A 78 -13.28 0.60 7.12
CA PHE A 78 -13.14 -0.08 8.40
C PHE A 78 -14.24 0.34 9.36
N ALA A 79 -14.83 -0.64 10.05
CA ALA A 79 -15.77 -0.34 11.14
C ALA A 79 -15.05 0.34 12.30
N GLU A 80 -13.80 -0.06 12.54
CA GLU A 80 -12.92 0.56 13.54
C GLU A 80 -11.49 0.59 13.00
N LEU A 81 -10.77 1.67 13.28
CA LEU A 81 -9.33 1.81 13.02
C LEU A 81 -8.69 2.56 14.19
N LYS A 82 -7.70 1.93 14.79
CA LYS A 82 -6.80 2.54 15.78
C LYS A 82 -5.37 2.29 15.31
N CYS A 83 -4.61 3.34 15.06
CA CYS A 83 -3.22 3.24 14.67
C CYS A 83 -2.36 4.08 15.60
N SER A 84 -1.25 3.50 16.07
CA SER A 84 -0.28 4.15 16.92
C SER A 84 1.12 4.02 16.31
N PRO A 85 1.65 5.08 15.70
CA PRO A 85 3.01 5.06 15.15
C PRO A 85 4.06 4.75 16.21
N SER A 86 3.91 5.32 17.42
CA SER A 86 4.86 5.13 18.53
C SER A 86 4.93 3.68 19.01
N LEU A 87 3.79 2.98 19.05
CA LEU A 87 3.73 1.57 19.40
C LEU A 87 4.04 0.65 18.21
N GLY A 88 4.03 1.17 16.99
CA GLY A 88 4.25 0.39 15.78
C GLY A 88 3.16 -0.65 15.52
N VAL A 89 1.90 -0.33 15.86
CA VAL A 89 0.77 -1.23 15.70
C VAL A 89 -0.46 -0.50 15.17
N ALA A 90 -1.14 -1.12 14.22
CA ALA A 90 -2.48 -0.76 13.80
C ALA A 90 -3.46 -1.88 14.12
N LYS A 91 -4.63 -1.52 14.68
CA LYS A 91 -5.76 -2.44 14.90
C LYS A 91 -6.95 -1.93 14.08
N LEU A 92 -7.56 -2.82 13.32
CA LEU A 92 -8.72 -2.48 12.50
C LEU A 92 -9.76 -3.60 12.51
N THR A 93 -11.01 -3.20 12.37
CA THR A 93 -12.13 -4.12 12.15
C THR A 93 -12.62 -3.95 10.71
N TRP A 94 -12.50 -5.02 9.92
CA TRP A 94 -12.89 -5.02 8.53
C TRP A 94 -13.68 -6.27 8.16
N LYS A 95 -14.87 -6.08 7.60
CA LYS A 95 -15.79 -7.17 7.24
C LYS A 95 -16.01 -8.19 8.39
N GLY A 96 -16.18 -7.68 9.61
CA GLY A 96 -16.38 -8.49 10.80
C GLY A 96 -15.14 -9.23 11.34
N LYS A 97 -13.95 -8.95 10.79
CA LYS A 97 -12.67 -9.50 11.26
C LYS A 97 -11.91 -8.48 12.08
N GLU A 98 -11.25 -8.93 13.14
CA GLU A 98 -10.29 -8.10 13.88
C GLU A 98 -8.89 -8.37 13.32
N ILE A 99 -8.21 -7.32 12.92
CA ILE A 99 -6.92 -7.40 12.28
C ILE A 99 -5.93 -6.51 13.02
N SER A 100 -4.78 -7.05 13.37
CA SER A 100 -3.67 -6.28 13.91
C SER A 100 -2.48 -6.36 12.95
N VAL A 101 -1.92 -5.21 12.61
CA VAL A 101 -0.74 -5.05 11.77
C VAL A 101 0.39 -4.53 12.65
N PHE A 102 1.55 -5.19 12.62
CA PHE A 102 2.71 -4.81 13.43
C PHE A 102 3.84 -4.30 12.54
N LYS A 103 4.61 -3.33 13.01
CA LYS A 103 5.81 -2.82 12.32
C LYS A 103 6.83 -3.91 11.98
N SER A 104 6.82 -5.02 12.71
CA SER A 104 7.64 -6.21 12.45
C SER A 104 7.17 -7.05 11.26
N CYS A 105 6.31 -6.53 10.38
CA CYS A 105 5.71 -7.24 9.26
C CYS A 105 4.85 -8.47 9.65
N LYS A 106 4.38 -8.52 10.88
CA LYS A 106 3.42 -9.53 11.34
C LYS A 106 2.00 -9.04 11.21
N LEU A 107 1.11 -9.96 10.84
CA LEU A 107 -0.34 -9.75 10.73
C LEU A 107 -1.03 -10.76 11.62
N LYS A 108 -1.94 -10.30 12.48
CA LYS A 108 -2.85 -11.17 13.23
C LYS A 108 -4.26 -10.95 12.74
N ILE A 109 -4.93 -12.02 12.33
CA ILE A 109 -6.34 -12.01 11.89
C ILE A 109 -7.15 -12.88 12.83
N GLN A 110 -8.26 -12.35 13.34
CA GLN A 110 -9.19 -13.06 14.22
C GLN A 110 -10.59 -13.10 13.59
N ARG A 111 -11.41 -14.06 14.03
CA ARG A 111 -12.79 -14.28 13.59
C ARG A 111 -12.93 -14.68 12.12
N ALA A 112 -11.94 -15.33 11.55
CA ALA A 112 -12.04 -15.88 10.20
C ALA A 112 -12.87 -17.16 10.19
N LEU A 113 -13.60 -17.40 9.10
CA LEU A 113 -14.41 -18.60 8.90
C LEU A 113 -13.54 -19.81 8.55
N ASP A 114 -12.55 -19.59 7.69
CA ASP A 114 -11.69 -20.63 7.16
C ASP A 114 -10.32 -20.09 6.76
N ARG A 115 -9.43 -20.99 6.35
CA ARG A 115 -8.07 -20.63 5.87
C ARG A 115 -8.09 -19.82 4.58
N ALA A 116 -9.05 -20.04 3.71
CA ALA A 116 -9.13 -19.27 2.45
C ALA A 116 -9.52 -17.82 2.73
N GLU A 117 -10.40 -17.58 3.71
CA GLU A 117 -10.74 -16.23 4.15
C GLU A 117 -9.53 -15.54 4.80
N ILE A 118 -8.76 -16.25 5.63
CA ILE A 118 -7.51 -15.71 6.20
C ILE A 118 -6.60 -15.19 5.09
N LEU A 119 -6.35 -15.99 4.06
CA LEU A 119 -5.50 -15.60 2.95
C LEU A 119 -6.07 -14.41 2.14
N ARG A 120 -7.38 -14.40 1.88
CA ARG A 120 -8.02 -13.27 1.19
C ARG A 120 -7.87 -11.96 1.97
N VAL A 121 -8.16 -12.00 3.28
CA VAL A 121 -8.02 -10.84 4.16
C VAL A 121 -6.57 -10.38 4.25
N ALA A 122 -5.64 -11.29 4.46
CA ALA A 122 -4.23 -10.99 4.53
C ALA A 122 -3.71 -10.33 3.23
N ASN A 123 -4.07 -10.88 2.07
CA ASN A 123 -3.72 -10.30 0.77
C ASN A 123 -4.29 -8.88 0.60
N SER A 124 -5.54 -8.68 1.00
CA SER A 124 -6.15 -7.35 0.90
C SER A 124 -5.46 -6.32 1.78
N VAL A 125 -5.14 -6.69 3.04
CA VAL A 125 -4.43 -5.80 3.97
C VAL A 125 -3.02 -5.52 3.48
N SER A 126 -2.30 -6.55 3.04
CA SER A 126 -0.95 -6.44 2.50
C SER A 126 -0.84 -5.42 1.37
N ARG A 127 -1.82 -5.44 0.46
CA ARG A 127 -1.91 -4.45 -0.63
C ARG A 127 -2.16 -3.03 -0.15
N LEU A 128 -2.94 -2.85 0.93
CA LEU A 128 -3.17 -1.52 1.50
C LEU A 128 -1.91 -0.91 2.11
N ILE A 129 -1.08 -1.72 2.74
CA ILE A 129 0.06 -1.25 3.54
C ILE A 129 1.41 -1.32 2.82
N TRP A 130 1.45 -1.83 1.60
CA TRP A 130 2.70 -2.03 0.86
C TRP A 130 3.57 -0.78 0.74
N GLY A 131 2.97 0.40 0.55
CA GLY A 131 3.69 1.66 0.50
C GLY A 131 4.51 1.99 1.76
N ALA A 132 4.20 1.35 2.89
CA ALA A 132 4.91 1.52 4.15
C ALA A 132 6.12 0.59 4.32
N ALA A 133 6.37 -0.34 3.38
CA ALA A 133 7.52 -1.23 3.44
C ALA A 133 8.83 -0.48 3.32
N ILE A 134 9.77 -0.71 4.24
CA ILE A 134 11.08 -0.04 4.25
C ILE A 134 11.99 -0.65 3.18
N CYS A 135 12.58 0.21 2.35
CA CYS A 135 13.56 -0.17 1.34
C CYS A 135 14.94 -0.42 1.96
N GLU A 136 15.58 -1.55 1.65
CA GLU A 136 16.91 -1.90 2.20
C GLU A 136 18.02 -0.97 1.74
N VAL A 137 17.88 -0.44 0.52
CA VAL A 137 18.92 0.40 -0.08
C VAL A 137 18.98 1.77 0.57
N CYS A 138 17.84 2.37 0.86
CA CYS A 138 17.78 3.75 1.34
C CYS A 138 17.21 3.89 2.76
N GLY A 139 16.65 2.85 3.36
CA GLY A 139 16.02 2.88 4.67
C GLY A 139 14.69 3.64 4.73
N ARG A 140 14.12 4.02 3.57
CA ARG A 140 12.89 4.80 3.47
C ARG A 140 11.70 3.93 3.09
N PRO A 141 10.47 4.31 3.46
CA PRO A 141 9.27 3.59 3.01
C PRO A 141 9.11 3.66 1.49
N ALA A 142 8.49 2.65 0.91
CA ALA A 142 8.35 2.48 -0.55
C ALA A 142 7.66 3.69 -1.22
N ILE A 143 6.70 4.33 -0.54
CA ILE A 143 6.05 5.54 -1.05
C ILE A 143 7.03 6.69 -1.26
N GLU A 144 8.03 6.86 -0.40
CA GLU A 144 9.06 7.89 -0.53
C GLU A 144 10.08 7.55 -1.63
N CYS A 145 10.30 6.27 -1.91
CA CYS A 145 11.04 5.85 -3.09
C CYS A 145 10.25 6.18 -4.36
N ALA A 146 8.93 5.95 -4.35
CA ALA A 146 8.06 6.25 -5.47
C ALA A 146 8.02 7.74 -5.81
N SER A 147 8.03 8.61 -4.81
CA SER A 147 8.06 10.07 -4.96
C SER A 147 9.47 10.65 -5.20
N LYS A 148 10.50 9.82 -5.30
CA LYS A 148 11.93 10.21 -5.43
C LYS A 148 12.52 10.92 -4.19
N GLU A 149 11.80 10.99 -3.08
CA GLU A 149 12.28 11.66 -1.85
C GLU A 149 13.50 10.96 -1.25
N CYS A 150 13.70 9.67 -1.53
CA CYS A 150 14.88 8.95 -1.07
C CYS A 150 16.19 9.38 -1.74
N GLY A 151 16.14 10.01 -2.91
CA GLY A 151 17.30 10.52 -3.67
C GLY A 151 18.28 9.45 -4.17
N LYS A 152 18.10 8.17 -3.79
CA LYS A 152 19.06 7.09 -4.07
C LYS A 152 18.55 6.05 -5.07
N CYS A 153 17.26 5.82 -5.10
CA CYS A 153 16.67 4.68 -5.80
C CYS A 153 16.23 4.96 -7.24
N SER A 154 16.11 6.24 -7.64
CA SER A 154 15.77 6.60 -9.02
C SER A 154 17.04 6.66 -9.87
N SER A 155 17.01 6.05 -11.07
CA SER A 155 18.07 6.08 -12.08
C SER A 155 17.67 6.81 -13.35
N GLY A 156 16.55 7.52 -13.33
CA GLY A 156 15.99 8.24 -14.47
C GLY A 156 14.47 8.18 -14.52
N GLU A 157 13.91 8.45 -15.69
CA GLU A 157 12.46 8.40 -15.93
C GLU A 157 12.13 7.53 -17.13
N ARG A 158 10.94 6.99 -17.15
CA ARG A 158 10.31 6.34 -18.31
C ARG A 158 8.90 6.87 -18.49
N SER A 159 8.42 6.91 -19.71
CA SER A 159 7.02 7.23 -20.00
C SER A 159 6.19 5.95 -20.01
N VAL A 160 5.06 5.99 -19.33
CA VAL A 160 4.10 4.87 -19.30
C VAL A 160 2.78 5.33 -19.90
N ARG A 161 2.23 4.52 -20.79
CA ARG A 161 0.96 4.78 -21.46
C ARG A 161 -0.19 4.33 -20.57
N ILE A 162 -0.97 5.30 -20.10
CA ILE A 162 -2.05 5.04 -19.13
C ILE A 162 -3.22 4.27 -19.76
N ASP A 163 -3.57 4.61 -21.00
CA ASP A 163 -4.76 4.05 -21.66
C ASP A 163 -4.67 2.55 -21.92
N GLU A 164 -3.46 1.98 -21.86
CA GLU A 164 -3.24 0.54 -22.01
C GLU A 164 -3.30 -0.23 -20.68
N LEU A 165 -3.43 0.47 -19.55
CA LEU A 165 -3.43 -0.13 -18.24
C LEU A 165 -4.85 -0.53 -17.80
N PRO A 166 -5.01 -1.69 -17.16
CA PRO A 166 -6.25 -2.01 -16.45
C PRO A 166 -6.56 -0.93 -15.41
N ASN A 167 -7.77 -0.35 -15.44
CA ASN A 167 -8.16 0.76 -14.57
C ASN A 167 -7.28 2.03 -14.69
N GLY A 168 -6.62 2.25 -15.83
CA GLY A 168 -5.77 3.43 -16.06
C GLY A 168 -6.49 4.77 -15.91
N ASP A 169 -7.81 4.78 -16.07
CA ASP A 169 -8.69 5.92 -15.82
C ASP A 169 -8.59 6.46 -14.37
N LEU A 170 -8.30 5.61 -13.40
CA LEU A 170 -8.08 6.03 -12.01
C LEU A 170 -6.80 6.86 -11.88
N LEU A 171 -5.72 6.45 -12.53
CA LEU A 171 -4.47 7.23 -12.58
C LEU A 171 -4.70 8.55 -13.30
N LYS A 172 -5.40 8.53 -14.45
CA LYS A 172 -5.73 9.73 -15.21
C LYS A 172 -6.50 10.76 -14.37
N LYS A 173 -7.53 10.31 -13.65
CA LYS A 173 -8.29 11.15 -12.71
C LYS A 173 -7.42 11.68 -11.57
N GLY A 174 -6.55 10.85 -10.99
CA GLY A 174 -5.64 11.25 -9.94
C GLY A 174 -4.64 12.32 -10.38
N TYR A 175 -4.03 12.18 -11.55
CA TYR A 175 -3.15 13.22 -12.11
C TYR A 175 -3.91 14.49 -12.49
N ALA A 176 -5.15 14.39 -12.98
CA ALA A 176 -5.99 15.56 -13.21
C ALA A 176 -6.33 16.29 -11.90
N ALA A 177 -6.56 15.55 -10.80
CA ALA A 177 -6.75 16.16 -9.47
C ALA A 177 -5.49 16.91 -9.01
N LEU A 178 -4.28 16.35 -9.20
CA LEU A 178 -3.03 17.06 -8.89
C LEU A 178 -2.83 18.31 -9.78
N GLY A 179 -3.28 18.27 -11.03
CA GLY A 179 -3.32 19.44 -11.90
C GLY A 179 -4.17 20.55 -11.30
N ARG A 180 -5.41 20.24 -10.89
CA ARG A 180 -6.29 21.21 -10.22
C ARG A 180 -5.68 21.78 -8.93
N ALA A 181 -5.02 20.96 -8.12
CA ALA A 181 -4.34 21.43 -6.91
C ALA A 181 -3.27 22.50 -7.20
N ARG A 182 -2.60 22.40 -8.35
CA ARG A 182 -1.58 23.39 -8.77
C ARG A 182 -2.18 24.68 -9.33
N GLU A 183 -3.33 24.57 -9.99
CA GLU A 183 -3.99 25.71 -10.64
C GLU A 183 -4.90 26.49 -9.69
N PHE A 184 -5.52 25.82 -8.72
CA PHE A 184 -6.53 26.38 -7.82
C PHE A 184 -6.14 26.19 -6.34
N PRO A 185 -5.49 27.19 -5.72
CA PRO A 185 -5.04 27.11 -4.31
C PRO A 185 -6.16 26.77 -3.32
N GLY A 186 -7.40 27.19 -3.59
CA GLY A 186 -8.56 26.86 -2.74
C GLY A 186 -9.00 25.40 -2.79
N GLU A 187 -8.55 24.62 -3.76
CA GLU A 187 -8.93 23.23 -3.95
C GLU A 187 -7.84 22.23 -3.55
N VAL A 188 -6.66 22.71 -3.14
CA VAL A 188 -5.47 21.87 -2.88
C VAL A 188 -5.81 20.69 -1.98
N GLU A 189 -6.41 20.92 -0.84
CA GLU A 189 -6.70 19.86 0.13
C GLU A 189 -7.63 18.77 -0.44
N SER A 190 -8.70 19.17 -1.12
CA SER A 190 -9.67 18.22 -1.69
C SER A 190 -9.09 17.45 -2.86
N ALA A 191 -8.37 18.13 -3.74
CA ALA A 191 -7.74 17.55 -4.92
C ALA A 191 -6.60 16.58 -4.56
N VAL A 192 -5.78 16.94 -3.56
CA VAL A 192 -4.73 16.05 -3.02
C VAL A 192 -5.34 14.81 -2.38
N LYS A 193 -6.38 14.95 -1.57
CA LYS A 193 -7.08 13.79 -0.96
C LYS A 193 -7.69 12.87 -2.04
N GLU A 194 -8.26 13.45 -3.09
CA GLU A 194 -8.76 12.67 -4.23
C GLU A 194 -7.63 11.89 -4.90
N ALA A 195 -6.52 12.54 -5.23
CA ALA A 195 -5.37 11.89 -5.85
C ALA A 195 -4.77 10.79 -4.97
N GLN A 196 -4.64 11.03 -3.67
CA GLN A 196 -4.18 10.04 -2.70
C GLN A 196 -5.10 8.82 -2.66
N TYR A 197 -6.40 9.03 -2.59
CA TYR A 197 -7.36 7.93 -2.58
C TYR A 197 -7.31 7.12 -3.88
N LEU A 198 -7.28 7.79 -5.04
CA LEU A 198 -7.22 7.12 -6.34
C LEU A 198 -5.90 6.35 -6.53
N GLY A 199 -4.77 6.93 -6.13
CA GLY A 199 -3.46 6.28 -6.18
C GLY A 199 -3.43 5.02 -5.32
N LEU A 200 -3.94 5.10 -4.08
CA LEU A 200 -3.99 3.94 -3.20
C LEU A 200 -4.99 2.88 -3.71
N PHE A 201 -6.14 3.30 -4.21
CA PHE A 201 -7.11 2.37 -4.79
C PHE A 201 -6.52 1.65 -6.01
N PHE A 202 -5.87 2.38 -6.92
CA PHE A 202 -5.19 1.79 -8.07
C PHE A 202 -4.12 0.77 -7.62
N THR A 203 -3.29 1.13 -6.65
CA THR A 203 -2.27 0.23 -6.08
C THR A 203 -2.88 -1.07 -5.55
N THR A 204 -4.03 -0.99 -4.86
CA THR A 204 -4.67 -2.16 -4.24
C THR A 204 -5.37 -3.08 -5.24
N GLU A 205 -5.88 -2.54 -6.33
CA GLU A 205 -6.63 -3.30 -7.35
C GLU A 205 -5.75 -3.71 -8.55
N ALA A 206 -4.51 -3.22 -8.63
CA ALA A 206 -3.61 -3.52 -9.73
C ALA A 206 -3.33 -5.03 -9.84
N PRO A 207 -3.49 -5.63 -11.04
CA PRO A 207 -3.27 -7.06 -11.25
C PRO A 207 -1.78 -7.42 -11.26
N LYS A 208 -0.93 -6.48 -11.67
CA LYS A 208 0.52 -6.65 -11.80
C LYS A 208 1.25 -5.69 -10.86
N LYS A 209 2.47 -6.06 -10.53
CA LYS A 209 3.38 -5.28 -9.70
C LYS A 209 3.71 -3.92 -10.31
N GLU A 210 4.08 -3.94 -11.56
CA GLU A 210 4.47 -2.75 -12.31
C GLU A 210 3.35 -1.70 -12.26
N ASP A 211 2.10 -2.17 -12.37
CA ASP A 211 0.92 -1.32 -12.29
C ASP A 211 0.72 -0.80 -10.86
N ALA A 212 0.90 -1.66 -9.83
CA ALA A 212 0.79 -1.23 -8.43
C ALA A 212 1.82 -0.14 -8.07
N VAL A 213 3.02 -0.20 -8.65
CA VAL A 213 4.04 0.86 -8.50
C VAL A 213 3.54 2.20 -9.02
N LEU A 214 2.79 2.23 -10.11
CA LEU A 214 2.24 3.48 -10.67
C LEU A 214 1.27 4.15 -9.70
N GLY A 215 0.45 3.36 -9.01
CA GLY A 215 -0.43 3.87 -7.96
C GLY A 215 0.37 4.48 -6.79
N LEU A 216 1.49 3.86 -6.39
CA LEU A 216 2.38 4.43 -5.37
C LEU A 216 3.07 5.71 -5.85
N VAL A 217 3.43 5.81 -7.13
CA VAL A 217 4.00 7.05 -7.70
C VAL A 217 3.00 8.18 -7.59
N LEU A 218 1.76 7.98 -8.01
CA LEU A 218 0.69 8.98 -7.88
C LEU A 218 0.46 9.37 -6.41
N LEU A 219 0.41 8.37 -5.51
CA LEU A 219 0.22 8.60 -4.08
C LEU A 219 1.38 9.40 -3.46
N GLY A 220 2.61 9.10 -3.85
CA GLY A 220 3.80 9.83 -3.41
C GLY A 220 3.82 11.28 -3.92
N GLU A 221 3.46 11.51 -5.19
CA GLU A 221 3.32 12.86 -5.74
C GLU A 221 2.23 13.67 -5.02
N ALA A 222 1.11 13.04 -4.74
CA ALA A 222 0.03 13.66 -3.98
C ALA A 222 0.45 14.03 -2.55
N LYS A 223 1.24 13.16 -1.89
CA LYS A 223 1.81 13.46 -0.55
C LYS A 223 2.74 14.68 -0.58
N ARG A 224 3.52 14.87 -1.66
CA ARG A 224 4.41 16.04 -1.80
C ARG A 224 3.67 17.34 -2.12
N THR A 225 2.49 17.24 -2.70
CA THR A 225 1.67 18.41 -3.07
C THR A 225 0.85 18.92 -1.89
N ALA A 226 0.65 18.09 -0.86
CA ALA A 226 -0.05 18.43 0.38
C ALA A 226 0.78 19.38 1.27
#